data_03bf83a099a36ad220624d4b4e3d02a6
#
_entry.id   03bf83a099a36ad220624d4b4e3d02a6
#
_cell.length_a   1.000
_cell.length_b   1.000
_cell.length_c   1.000
_cell.angle_alpha   90.00
_cell.angle_beta   90.00
_cell.angle_gamma   90.00
#
_symmetry.space_group_name_H-M   'P 1'
#
loop_
_entity.id
_entity.type
_entity.pdbx_description
1 polymer ?
#
loop_
_entity_poly.entity_id
_entity_poly.type
_entity_poly.pdbx_seq_one_letter_code
_entity_poly.pdbx_strand_id
1 'polypeptide(L)'
;SQILPVIIESLYSPSASTILVEQPEIHLNAHHQLKLPNFFASQVHHQANTSKQFIIETHSEYFLKRLSTLVAKKELLPTEISILYCYADDTGCHIKPIDLDEQGRYSWWPKDFLSEGFEGSAEYIEAIQSEEGEVDAGE
;
A
#
# COMPACT_ATOMS: atom_id res chain seq x y z
N SER A 1 18.90 -5.48 10.92
CA SER A 1 17.62 -5.30 10.23
C SER A 1 17.85 -4.38 9.04
N GLN A 2 17.48 -4.80 7.84
CA GLN A 2 17.65 -3.99 6.61
C GLN A 2 16.74 -2.76 6.59
N ILE A 3 15.69 -2.73 7.40
CA ILE A 3 14.77 -1.59 7.50
C ILE A 3 15.36 -0.39 8.28
N LEU A 4 16.35 -0.61 9.15
CA LEU A 4 16.92 0.46 9.95
C LEU A 4 17.57 1.59 9.13
N PRO A 5 18.38 1.31 8.08
CA PRO A 5 18.87 2.36 7.19
C PRO A 5 17.76 3.17 6.52
N VAL A 6 16.68 2.50 6.09
CA VAL A 6 15.52 3.16 5.47
C VAL A 6 14.83 4.12 6.44
N ILE A 7 14.65 3.70 7.70
CA ILE A 7 14.07 4.56 8.74
C ILE A 7 14.97 5.77 8.99
N ILE A 8 16.27 5.55 9.15
CA ILE A 8 17.24 6.64 9.39
C ILE A 8 17.22 7.63 8.22
N GLU A 9 17.34 7.14 6.98
CA GLU A 9 17.29 7.98 5.79
C GLU A 9 15.98 8.76 5.70
N SER A 10 14.86 8.09 5.97
CA SER A 10 13.53 8.74 5.94
C SER A 10 13.39 9.84 6.98
N LEU A 11 14.03 9.72 8.14
CA LEU A 11 13.95 10.72 9.21
C LEU A 11 14.91 11.90 9.01
N TYR A 12 16.09 11.64 8.47
CA TYR A 12 17.18 12.63 8.40
C TYR A 12 17.36 13.25 7.00
N SER A 13 16.74 12.68 5.95
CA SER A 13 16.81 13.27 4.61
C SER A 13 16.13 14.65 4.56
N PRO A 14 16.58 15.53 3.68
CA PRO A 14 15.96 16.85 3.47
C PRO A 14 14.45 16.75 3.20
N SER A 15 13.74 17.84 3.47
CA SER A 15 12.27 17.89 3.29
C SER A 15 11.82 17.71 1.82
N ALA A 16 12.64 18.05 0.85
CA ALA A 16 12.39 17.79 -0.57
C ALA A 16 13.36 16.71 -1.05
N SER A 17 13.00 15.43 -0.87
CA SER A 17 13.83 14.29 -1.28
C SER A 17 13.00 13.15 -1.85
N THR A 18 13.59 12.43 -2.79
CA THR A 18 13.06 11.15 -3.30
C THR A 18 13.92 10.03 -2.74
N ILE A 19 13.29 9.09 -2.05
CA ILE A 19 13.94 7.94 -1.42
C ILE A 19 13.49 6.69 -2.17
N LEU A 20 14.46 5.95 -2.72
CA LEU A 20 14.22 4.66 -3.37
C LEU A 20 14.42 3.54 -2.34
N VAL A 21 13.47 2.64 -2.26
CA VAL A 21 13.47 1.52 -1.32
C VAL A 21 13.15 0.24 -2.05
N GLU A 22 14.08 -0.70 -2.02
CA GLU A 22 13.88 -2.02 -2.60
C GLU A 22 13.50 -3.01 -1.50
N GLN A 23 12.37 -3.68 -1.67
CA GLN A 23 11.89 -4.79 -0.85
C GLN A 23 12.07 -4.58 0.67
N PRO A 24 11.50 -3.51 1.25
CA PRO A 24 11.68 -3.19 2.67
C PRO A 24 11.12 -4.27 3.61
N GLU A 25 10.29 -5.16 3.10
CA GLU A 25 9.68 -6.27 3.81
C GLU A 25 10.59 -7.48 4.01
N ILE A 26 11.72 -7.58 3.31
CA ILE A 26 12.62 -8.73 3.41
C ILE A 26 13.07 -8.92 4.85
N HIS A 27 12.99 -10.16 5.32
CA HIS A 27 13.27 -10.59 6.70
C HIS A 27 12.33 -10.04 7.78
N LEU A 28 11.22 -9.42 7.40
CA LEU A 28 10.17 -9.04 8.33
C LEU A 28 9.06 -10.10 8.37
N ASN A 29 8.56 -10.39 9.57
CA ASN A 29 7.35 -11.20 9.69
C ASN A 29 6.11 -10.40 9.24
N ALA A 30 5.00 -11.09 8.95
CA ALA A 30 3.76 -10.48 8.46
C ALA A 30 3.26 -9.29 9.30
N HIS A 31 3.36 -9.39 10.64
CA HIS A 31 2.96 -8.31 11.54
C HIS A 31 3.79 -7.03 11.35
N HIS A 32 5.08 -7.16 11.11
CA HIS A 32 5.95 -6.01 10.84
C HIS A 32 5.78 -5.48 9.41
N GLN A 33 5.52 -6.35 8.44
CA GLN A 33 5.20 -5.94 7.07
C GLN A 33 3.96 -5.04 7.01
N LEU A 34 2.92 -5.34 7.80
CA LEU A 34 1.71 -4.51 7.92
C LEU A 34 1.98 -3.11 8.51
N LYS A 35 3.09 -2.90 9.22
CA LYS A 35 3.44 -1.60 9.82
C LYS A 35 4.22 -0.69 8.87
N LEU A 36 4.85 -1.24 7.84
CA LEU A 36 5.65 -0.45 6.89
C LEU A 36 4.84 0.63 6.17
N PRO A 37 3.66 0.35 5.61
CA PRO A 37 2.86 1.38 4.95
C PRO A 37 2.46 2.51 5.89
N ASN A 38 2.18 2.22 7.16
CA ASN A 38 1.88 3.25 8.16
C ASN A 38 3.07 4.17 8.38
N PHE A 39 4.29 3.61 8.45
CA PHE A 39 5.50 4.40 8.58
C PHE A 39 5.67 5.33 7.39
N PHE A 40 5.61 4.83 6.16
CA PHE A 40 5.76 5.66 4.95
C PHE A 40 4.65 6.72 4.84
N ALA A 41 3.40 6.35 5.09
CA ALA A 41 2.27 7.28 5.11
C ALA A 41 2.51 8.41 6.12
N SER A 42 3.01 8.11 7.33
CA SER A 42 3.31 9.13 8.33
C SER A 42 4.39 10.12 7.88
N GLN A 43 5.34 9.68 7.05
CA GLN A 43 6.41 10.56 6.53
C GLN A 43 5.90 11.49 5.41
N VAL A 44 4.84 11.12 4.71
CA VAL A 44 4.20 11.95 3.68
C VAL A 44 3.27 12.99 4.32
N HIS A 45 2.46 12.59 5.31
CA HIS A 45 1.42 13.45 5.90
C HIS A 45 1.89 14.46 6.95
N HIS A 46 2.93 14.13 7.73
CA HIS A 46 3.24 14.90 8.94
C HIS A 46 4.03 16.18 8.76
N GLN A 47 4.33 16.57 7.53
CA GLN A 47 5.12 17.77 7.32
C GLN A 47 4.47 18.68 6.26
N ALA A 48 3.69 19.62 6.71
CA ALA A 48 2.96 20.60 5.87
C ALA A 48 3.84 21.37 4.85
N ASN A 49 5.16 21.18 4.86
CA ASN A 49 6.13 21.76 3.96
C ASN A 49 7.14 20.76 3.38
N THR A 50 6.85 19.44 3.46
CA THR A 50 7.76 18.44 2.90
C THR A 50 7.15 17.76 1.68
N SER A 51 7.90 17.78 0.60
CA SER A 51 7.61 17.02 -0.61
C SER A 51 8.46 15.73 -0.67
N LYS A 52 8.47 14.95 0.41
CA LYS A 52 9.13 13.64 0.40
C LYS A 52 8.36 12.70 -0.51
N GLN A 53 9.08 12.05 -1.40
CA GLN A 53 8.56 11.00 -2.26
C GLN A 53 9.27 9.69 -1.94
N PHE A 54 8.51 8.60 -1.83
CA PHE A 54 9.03 7.25 -1.72
C PHE A 54 8.71 6.49 -3.00
N ILE A 55 9.73 5.89 -3.59
CA ILE A 55 9.59 4.93 -4.68
C ILE A 55 9.94 3.56 -4.08
N ILE A 56 8.94 2.71 -3.91
CA ILE A 56 9.07 1.46 -3.17
C ILE A 56 8.82 0.30 -4.13
N GLU A 57 9.80 -0.58 -4.28
CA GLU A 57 9.60 -1.89 -4.87
C GLU A 57 9.20 -2.88 -3.77
N THR A 58 8.13 -3.63 -3.97
CA THR A 58 7.65 -4.61 -3.00
C THR A 58 6.98 -5.79 -3.66
N HIS A 59 7.13 -6.98 -3.05
CA HIS A 59 6.39 -8.19 -3.37
C HIS A 59 5.45 -8.61 -2.21
N SER A 60 5.22 -7.72 -1.24
CA SER A 60 4.41 -8.03 -0.07
C SER A 60 2.93 -7.73 -0.30
N GLU A 61 2.09 -8.76 -0.30
CA GLU A 61 0.64 -8.60 -0.26
C GLU A 61 0.18 -7.85 1.00
N TYR A 62 0.84 -8.07 2.14
CA TYR A 62 0.53 -7.38 3.39
C TYR A 62 0.76 -5.88 3.29
N PHE A 63 1.79 -5.48 2.56
CA PHE A 63 2.06 -4.07 2.27
C PHE A 63 0.91 -3.45 1.48
N LEU A 64 0.51 -4.08 0.39
CA LEU A 64 -0.58 -3.59 -0.46
C LEU A 64 -1.92 -3.60 0.25
N LYS A 65 -2.28 -4.69 0.94
CA LYS A 65 -3.51 -4.77 1.77
C LYS A 65 -3.58 -3.63 2.80
N ARG A 66 -2.44 -3.29 3.39
CA ARG A 66 -2.40 -2.18 4.35
C ARG A 66 -2.57 -0.82 3.69
N LEU A 67 -2.01 -0.59 2.50
CA LEU A 67 -2.26 0.64 1.73
C LEU A 67 -3.76 0.82 1.44
N SER A 68 -4.41 -0.22 0.93
CA SER A 68 -5.87 -0.25 0.73
C SER A 68 -6.63 0.13 2.00
N THR A 69 -6.26 -0.46 3.14
CA THR A 69 -6.88 -0.15 4.45
C THR A 69 -6.66 1.30 4.87
N LEU A 70 -5.47 1.88 4.65
CA LEU A 70 -5.19 3.28 4.99
C LEU A 70 -6.04 4.24 4.17
N VAL A 71 -6.25 3.93 2.89
CA VAL A 71 -7.14 4.72 2.01
C VAL A 71 -8.59 4.59 2.46
N ALA A 72 -9.09 3.39 2.70
CA ALA A 72 -10.46 3.15 3.19
C ALA A 72 -10.75 3.90 4.50
N LYS A 73 -9.74 4.00 5.38
CA LYS A 73 -9.82 4.75 6.64
C LYS A 73 -9.60 6.26 6.49
N LYS A 74 -9.35 6.75 5.28
CA LYS A 74 -9.00 8.15 5.01
C LYS A 74 -7.73 8.64 5.73
N GLU A 75 -6.86 7.70 6.09
CA GLU A 75 -5.53 7.98 6.65
C GLU A 75 -4.50 8.26 5.55
N LEU A 76 -4.84 7.99 4.29
CA LEU A 76 -4.05 8.28 3.09
C LEU A 76 -5.01 8.54 1.92
N LEU A 77 -4.72 9.51 1.07
CA LEU A 77 -5.57 9.81 -0.08
C LEU A 77 -5.15 8.96 -1.30
N PRO A 78 -6.09 8.50 -2.15
CA PRO A 78 -5.74 7.81 -3.40
C PRO A 78 -4.76 8.61 -4.28
N THR A 79 -4.87 9.94 -4.26
CA THR A 79 -4.00 10.86 -5.02
C THR A 79 -2.56 10.95 -4.51
N GLU A 80 -2.29 10.44 -3.32
CA GLU A 80 -0.94 10.38 -2.73
C GLU A 80 -0.21 9.07 -3.05
N ILE A 81 -0.90 8.14 -3.73
CA ILE A 81 -0.38 6.81 -4.07
C ILE A 81 -0.38 6.64 -5.58
N SER A 82 0.69 6.09 -6.12
CA SER A 82 0.75 5.57 -7.48
C SER A 82 1.27 4.14 -7.42
N ILE A 83 0.50 3.19 -7.92
CA ILE A 83 0.88 1.78 -7.96
C ILE A 83 1.13 1.40 -9.41
N LEU A 84 2.33 0.87 -9.67
CA LEU A 84 2.79 0.47 -10.99
C LEU A 84 3.11 -1.03 -10.97
N TYR A 85 2.37 -1.80 -11.73
CA TYR A 85 2.66 -3.21 -11.96
C TYR A 85 3.64 -3.34 -13.11
N CYS A 86 4.82 -3.87 -12.80
CA CYS A 86 5.88 -4.14 -13.77
C CYS A 86 5.87 -5.62 -14.14
N TYR A 87 5.81 -5.93 -15.42
CA TYR A 87 5.85 -7.30 -15.91
C TYR A 87 6.64 -7.40 -17.22
N ALA A 88 7.07 -8.59 -17.55
CA ALA A 88 7.77 -8.89 -18.81
C ALA A 88 7.01 -9.97 -19.59
N ASP A 89 6.98 -9.82 -20.90
CA ASP A 89 6.48 -10.81 -21.83
C ASP A 89 7.41 -10.93 -23.04
N ASP A 90 7.03 -11.69 -24.07
CA ASP A 90 7.81 -11.90 -25.29
C ASP A 90 8.11 -10.62 -26.08
N THR A 91 7.39 -9.53 -25.79
CA THR A 91 7.56 -8.22 -26.43
C THR A 91 8.45 -7.27 -25.62
N GLY A 92 8.74 -7.59 -24.36
CA GLY A 92 9.63 -6.81 -23.49
C GLY A 92 9.08 -6.54 -22.10
N CYS A 93 9.61 -5.50 -21.45
CA CYS A 93 9.15 -5.06 -20.14
C CYS A 93 8.04 -4.01 -20.27
N HIS A 94 7.00 -4.14 -19.47
CA HIS A 94 5.83 -3.30 -19.48
C HIS A 94 5.51 -2.77 -18.09
N ILE A 95 4.87 -1.62 -18.05
CA ILE A 95 4.37 -1.01 -16.81
C ILE A 95 2.88 -0.71 -17.00
N LYS A 96 2.07 -1.14 -16.03
CA LYS A 96 0.64 -0.91 -16.03
C LYS A 96 0.21 -0.31 -14.68
N PRO A 97 -0.48 0.85 -14.67
CA PRO A 97 -0.96 1.44 -13.43
C PRO A 97 -2.11 0.61 -12.83
N ILE A 98 -2.16 0.60 -11.50
CA ILE A 98 -3.28 0.05 -10.71
C ILE A 98 -3.81 1.20 -9.86
N ASP A 99 -5.04 1.61 -10.12
CA ASP A 99 -5.67 2.70 -9.38
C ASP A 99 -6.34 2.18 -8.10
N LEU A 100 -6.36 3.01 -7.07
CA LEU A 100 -7.15 2.84 -5.85
C LEU A 100 -8.31 3.83 -5.84
N ASP A 101 -9.50 3.37 -5.51
CA ASP A 101 -10.62 4.26 -5.26
C ASP A 101 -10.63 4.80 -3.81
N GLU A 102 -11.58 5.69 -3.50
CA GLU A 102 -11.72 6.28 -2.16
C GLU A 102 -12.07 5.27 -1.06
N GLN A 103 -12.56 4.09 -1.43
CA GLN A 103 -12.84 2.96 -0.55
C GLN A 103 -11.65 2.02 -0.41
N GLY A 104 -10.53 2.32 -1.05
CA GLY A 104 -9.33 1.52 -1.02
C GLY A 104 -9.39 0.27 -1.90
N ARG A 105 -10.34 0.21 -2.86
CA ARG A 105 -10.46 -0.90 -3.78
C ARG A 105 -9.56 -0.69 -5.00
N TYR A 106 -8.91 -1.77 -5.41
CA TYR A 106 -8.06 -1.78 -6.60
C TYR A 106 -8.89 -1.86 -7.88
N SER A 107 -8.56 -1.07 -8.89
CA SER A 107 -9.27 -1.04 -10.19
C SER A 107 -9.17 -2.35 -10.96
N TRP A 108 -8.08 -3.07 -10.79
CA TRP A 108 -7.82 -4.41 -11.34
C TRP A 108 -6.66 -5.05 -10.57
N TRP A 109 -6.51 -6.38 -10.73
CA TRP A 109 -5.43 -7.13 -10.10
C TRP A 109 -4.83 -8.17 -11.06
N PRO A 110 -3.49 -8.33 -11.12
CA PRO A 110 -2.86 -9.36 -11.94
C PRO A 110 -3.20 -10.76 -11.42
N LYS A 111 -3.69 -11.64 -12.32
CA LYS A 111 -4.14 -13.00 -11.94
C LYS A 111 -3.06 -13.87 -11.31
N ASP A 112 -1.80 -13.66 -11.70
CA ASP A 112 -0.67 -14.47 -11.26
C ASP A 112 0.11 -13.83 -10.11
N PHE A 113 -0.36 -12.69 -9.59
CA PHE A 113 0.29 -11.95 -8.53
C PHE A 113 -0.58 -12.02 -7.27
N LEU A 114 -0.18 -12.85 -6.30
CA LEU A 114 -0.80 -12.96 -4.96
C LEU A 114 -2.31 -13.36 -5.00
N SER A 115 -2.71 -14.21 -5.94
CA SER A 115 -4.11 -14.48 -6.26
C SER A 115 -4.95 -15.10 -5.13
N GLU A 116 -4.36 -15.94 -4.29
CA GLU A 116 -5.14 -16.68 -3.26
C GLU A 116 -5.49 -15.84 -2.03
N GLY A 117 -4.71 -14.84 -1.69
CA GLY A 117 -4.92 -14.02 -0.50
C GLY A 117 -5.76 -12.76 -0.72
N PHE A 118 -5.87 -12.31 -1.97
CA PHE A 118 -6.50 -11.02 -2.29
C PHE A 118 -7.99 -11.15 -2.62
N GLU A 119 -8.39 -12.20 -3.32
CA GLU A 119 -9.81 -12.49 -3.59
C GLU A 119 -10.56 -12.76 -2.29
N GLY A 120 -10.00 -13.56 -1.37
CA GLY A 120 -10.58 -13.80 -0.05
C GLY A 120 -10.63 -12.57 0.86
N SER A 121 -9.81 -11.54 0.60
CA SER A 121 -9.84 -10.30 1.39
C SER A 121 -10.91 -9.33 0.90
N ALA A 122 -11.17 -9.28 -0.40
CA ALA A 122 -12.27 -8.48 -0.97
C ALA A 122 -13.62 -9.03 -0.51
N GLU A 123 -13.82 -10.35 -0.57
CA GLU A 123 -15.01 -11.04 -0.03
C GLU A 123 -15.17 -10.82 1.47
N TYR A 124 -14.08 -10.85 2.24
CA TYR A 124 -14.11 -10.61 3.68
C TYR A 124 -14.48 -9.17 4.03
N ILE A 125 -14.00 -8.18 3.27
CA ILE A 125 -14.36 -6.77 3.46
C ILE A 125 -15.82 -6.53 3.07
N GLU A 126 -16.30 -7.13 1.97
CA GLU A 126 -17.70 -7.07 1.56
C GLU A 126 -18.62 -7.73 2.59
N ALA A 127 -18.22 -8.86 3.17
CA ALA A 127 -18.99 -9.54 4.22
C ALA A 127 -19.11 -8.69 5.49
N ILE A 128 -18.03 -8.05 5.93
CA ILE A 128 -18.08 -7.16 7.11
C ILE A 128 -18.95 -5.93 6.84
N GLN A 129 -18.87 -5.33 5.65
CA GLN A 129 -19.69 -4.17 5.30
C GLN A 129 -21.17 -4.50 5.16
N SER A 130 -21.51 -5.73 4.76
CA SER A 130 -22.91 -6.19 4.71
C SER A 130 -23.49 -6.44 6.11
N GLU A 131 -22.70 -6.93 7.05
CA GLU A 131 -23.15 -7.14 8.45
C GLU A 131 -23.34 -5.82 9.22
N GLU A 132 -22.49 -4.80 8.97
CA GLU A 132 -22.67 -3.47 9.58
C GLU A 132 -23.89 -2.72 9.02
N GLY A 133 -24.31 -2.99 7.77
CA GLY A 133 -25.50 -2.40 7.15
C GLY A 133 -26.83 -2.98 7.63
N GLU A 134 -26.85 -4.20 8.18
CA GLU A 134 -28.07 -4.83 8.72
C GLU A 134 -28.38 -4.46 10.19
N VAL A 135 -27.40 -3.97 10.93
CA VAL A 135 -27.59 -3.61 12.35
C VAL A 135 -28.27 -2.24 12.51
N ASP A 136 -28.23 -1.36 11.50
CA ASP A 136 -28.81 -0.01 11.58
C ASP A 136 -30.23 0.10 10.99
N ALA A 137 -30.82 -1.03 10.55
CA ALA A 137 -32.19 -1.07 10.00
C ALA A 137 -33.24 -1.69 10.96
N GLY A 138 -32.89 -1.86 12.22
CA GLY A 138 -33.73 -2.55 13.23
C GLY A 138 -33.98 -1.75 14.52
N GLU A 139 -34.38 -0.46 14.43
CA GLU A 139 -35.09 0.25 15.49
C GLU A 139 -36.18 1.13 14.94
#